data_46e8bb650a384feaf904e6ad74e2cbc6
#
_entry.id   46e8bb650a384feaf904e6ad74e2cbc6
#
_cell.length_a   1.000
_cell.length_b   1.000
_cell.length_c   1.000
_cell.angle_alpha   90.00
_cell.angle_beta   90.00
_cell.angle_gamma   90.00
#
_symmetry.space_group_name_H-M   'P 1'
#
loop_
_entity.id
_entity.type
_entity.pdbx_description
1 polymer ?
#
loop_
_entity_poly.entity_id
_entity_poly.type
_entity_poly.pdbx_seq_one_letter_code
_entity_poly.pdbx_strand_id
1 'polypeptide(L)'
;SAACGADAGEKDAATGTAEAAAGQDTETAAGQGTDAQAGAQENMEETALSLMREVNPAEAAGTDDLYRSWYEVFVYSFYDGDGDGIGDLPGLTEKLDYINDGNPATDTDLGCDGIWLMPVMPATTYHKYDVTDYCAIDEQYGTMEDFETFVNACHERGIRVMIDFVMNHTSSQHPWFQAAAEYLKDLPEGMEPDTEACPYVDYYHFSREKGSGYCQLAGTDWYYEAQFWSEMPDLNLESEAVRQEFDEITDFWLEKGVDGFRLDAAKEYETGSIDSNIEILSWFNNMVKEKKSDTYIVTEVWSDLETYAQYYQSGIDSSFDFTFADKDGVIAKAVKGTSGASSYGKAIVRLQDALGTYSDSYIDAPFYTNHDMGRGAGYYSGDTMEAQTKLAQAMNLLMSGSSFLYYGEELGMKGAGK
;
A
#
# COMPACT_ATOMS: atom_id res chain seq x y z
N SER A 1 3.20 13.50 14.72
CA SER A 1 3.19 14.54 15.75
C SER A 1 4.44 14.47 16.58
N ALA A 2 5.27 15.49 16.45
CA ALA A 2 6.43 15.72 17.30
C ALA A 2 6.00 16.26 18.65
N ALA A 3 6.72 15.91 19.71
CA ALA A 3 7.31 16.84 20.64
C ALA A 3 7.95 16.12 21.83
N CYS A 4 9.25 16.37 21.97
CA CYS A 4 9.98 16.86 23.17
C CYS A 4 9.75 16.13 24.49
N GLY A 5 10.82 15.68 25.14
CA GLY A 5 11.86 16.39 25.77
C GLY A 5 12.79 15.46 26.53
N ALA A 6 13.99 15.92 26.63
CA ALA A 6 15.15 15.36 27.32
C ALA A 6 14.93 15.20 28.82
N ASP A 7 15.57 14.22 29.44
CA ASP A 7 16.61 14.56 30.42
C ASP A 7 17.54 13.38 30.76
N ALA A 8 18.76 13.72 31.13
CA ALA A 8 19.91 12.87 31.33
C ALA A 8 19.92 12.25 32.74
N GLY A 9 20.60 11.11 32.88
CA GLY A 9 20.94 10.51 34.16
C GLY A 9 22.01 9.44 34.04
N GLU A 10 23.29 9.86 34.04
CA GLU A 10 24.42 8.97 34.31
C GLU A 10 24.31 8.30 35.69
N LYS A 11 24.76 7.07 35.81
CA LYS A 11 25.72 6.60 36.83
C LYS A 11 26.14 5.14 36.67
N ASP A 12 27.43 4.99 36.41
CA ASP A 12 28.48 4.21 37.09
C ASP A 12 28.35 2.69 37.27
N ALA A 13 29.23 2.08 36.57
CA ALA A 13 30.24 1.05 36.84
C ALA A 13 30.16 0.21 38.15
N ALA A 14 30.25 -1.10 37.98
CA ALA A 14 31.03 -1.96 38.88
C ALA A 14 31.58 -3.19 38.14
N THR A 15 32.85 -3.29 38.15
CA THR A 15 33.74 -4.39 37.76
C THR A 15 33.63 -5.58 38.72
N GLY A 16 33.73 -6.78 38.20
CA GLY A 16 33.90 -8.01 38.99
C GLY A 16 34.54 -9.10 38.16
N THR A 17 35.85 -9.23 38.33
CA THR A 17 36.72 -10.34 37.87
C THR A 17 36.64 -11.54 38.83
N ALA A 18 36.70 -12.77 38.29
CA ALA A 18 37.34 -13.97 38.81
C ALA A 18 37.09 -15.14 37.84
N GLU A 19 38.04 -15.62 37.23
CA GLU A 19 39.11 -16.60 37.44
C GLU A 19 38.71 -18.05 37.14
N ALA A 20 39.60 -18.65 36.42
CA ALA A 20 39.62 -19.96 35.76
C ALA A 20 39.59 -21.16 36.71
N ALA A 21 39.08 -22.29 36.21
CA ALA A 21 39.59 -23.62 36.55
C ALA A 21 39.49 -24.55 35.35
N ALA A 22 40.63 -25.12 35.06
CA ALA A 22 40.86 -26.09 33.99
C ALA A 22 40.45 -27.52 34.43
N GLY A 23 40.14 -28.36 33.42
CA GLY A 23 40.41 -29.76 33.57
C GLY A 23 39.46 -30.74 32.89
N GLN A 24 39.91 -31.31 31.84
CA GLN A 24 40.01 -32.71 31.43
C GLN A 24 39.20 -33.17 30.23
N ASP A 25 39.97 -33.72 29.34
CA ASP A 25 39.69 -34.43 28.10
C ASP A 25 38.60 -35.50 28.21
N THR A 26 37.73 -35.55 27.20
CA THR A 26 37.30 -36.83 26.60
C THR A 26 37.09 -36.61 25.10
N GLU A 27 38.03 -37.09 24.32
CA GLU A 27 37.79 -37.50 22.92
C GLU A 27 36.70 -38.52 22.85
N THR A 28 35.73 -38.36 21.96
CA THR A 28 35.35 -39.33 20.90
C THR A 28 33.94 -39.01 20.38
N ALA A 29 33.82 -39.15 19.05
CA ALA A 29 32.60 -39.18 18.24
C ALA A 29 32.07 -37.84 17.67
N ALA A 30 32.87 -37.17 16.88
CA ALA A 30 32.40 -36.23 15.86
C ALA A 30 32.81 -36.80 14.48
N GLY A 31 31.89 -37.42 13.76
CA GLY A 31 32.25 -37.93 12.42
C GLY A 31 31.14 -38.67 11.65
N GLN A 32 29.88 -38.66 12.05
CA GLN A 32 28.83 -39.31 11.26
C GLN A 32 27.49 -38.51 11.17
N GLY A 33 27.41 -37.31 11.68
CA GLY A 33 26.17 -36.49 11.63
C GLY A 33 26.07 -35.48 10.48
N THR A 34 27.19 -35.09 9.92
CA THR A 34 27.25 -34.01 8.92
C THR A 34 26.94 -34.48 7.49
N ASP A 35 27.35 -35.69 7.12
CA ASP A 35 27.13 -36.23 5.76
C ASP A 35 25.67 -36.67 5.55
N ALA A 36 24.97 -37.11 6.58
CA ALA A 36 23.56 -37.47 6.47
C ALA A 36 22.64 -36.26 6.42
N GLN A 37 23.00 -35.17 7.09
CA GLN A 37 22.24 -33.90 6.99
C GLN A 37 22.49 -33.16 5.68
N ALA A 38 23.71 -33.13 5.17
CA ALA A 38 24.05 -32.59 3.88
C ALA A 38 23.35 -33.34 2.73
N GLY A 39 23.38 -34.68 2.76
CA GLY A 39 22.71 -35.49 1.75
C GLY A 39 21.18 -35.44 1.83
N ALA A 40 20.59 -35.17 2.99
CA ALA A 40 19.15 -34.95 3.14
C ALA A 40 18.72 -33.56 2.62
N GLN A 41 19.59 -32.56 2.77
CA GLN A 41 19.34 -31.20 2.31
C GLN A 41 19.51 -31.10 0.78
N GLU A 42 20.54 -31.73 0.19
CA GLU A 42 20.70 -31.87 -1.26
C GLU A 42 19.52 -32.63 -1.91
N ASN A 43 19.04 -33.72 -1.28
CA ASN A 43 17.87 -34.44 -1.78
C ASN A 43 16.56 -33.64 -1.69
N MET A 44 16.40 -32.77 -0.67
CA MET A 44 15.23 -31.89 -0.56
C MET A 44 15.28 -30.77 -1.58
N GLU A 45 16.44 -30.18 -1.85
CA GLU A 45 16.60 -29.13 -2.88
C GLU A 45 16.39 -29.71 -4.28
N GLU A 46 16.94 -30.91 -4.58
CA GLU A 46 16.74 -31.59 -5.86
C GLU A 46 15.28 -32.02 -6.06
N THR A 47 14.58 -32.42 -4.99
CA THR A 47 13.15 -32.77 -5.04
C THR A 47 12.28 -31.52 -5.22
N ALA A 48 12.60 -30.42 -4.55
CA ALA A 48 11.89 -29.14 -4.69
C ALA A 48 12.08 -28.58 -6.10
N LEU A 49 13.31 -28.59 -6.63
CA LEU A 49 13.61 -28.19 -8.01
C LEU A 49 12.93 -29.09 -9.06
N SER A 50 12.81 -30.40 -8.80
CA SER A 50 12.12 -31.32 -9.73
C SER A 50 10.62 -31.10 -9.73
N LEU A 51 10.00 -30.81 -8.56
CA LEU A 51 8.59 -30.46 -8.45
C LEU A 51 8.29 -29.12 -9.12
N MET A 52 9.18 -28.13 -9.02
CA MET A 52 9.05 -26.85 -9.73
C MET A 52 9.16 -27.00 -11.27
N ARG A 53 9.91 -28.02 -11.77
CA ARG A 53 10.02 -28.29 -13.20
C ARG A 53 8.85 -29.07 -13.79
N GLU A 54 8.03 -29.69 -12.96
CA GLU A 54 6.81 -30.41 -13.41
C GLU A 54 5.58 -29.50 -13.52
N VAL A 55 5.61 -28.28 -12.98
CA VAL A 55 4.56 -27.28 -13.20
C VAL A 55 4.72 -26.76 -14.62
N ASN A 56 3.77 -27.11 -15.51
CA ASN A 56 3.76 -26.60 -16.87
C ASN A 56 3.40 -25.12 -16.89
N PRO A 57 4.34 -24.19 -17.15
CA PRO A 57 4.06 -22.75 -17.09
C PRO A 57 2.99 -22.31 -18.13
N ALA A 58 2.78 -23.09 -19.18
CA ALA A 58 1.80 -22.79 -20.23
C ALA A 58 0.34 -22.98 -19.76
N GLU A 59 0.09 -23.61 -18.61
CA GLU A 59 -1.25 -23.75 -18.04
C GLU A 59 -1.56 -22.65 -17.00
N ALA A 60 -0.60 -21.80 -16.65
CA ALA A 60 -0.78 -20.65 -15.76
C ALA A 60 -1.38 -19.42 -16.50
N ALA A 61 -2.01 -19.63 -17.66
CA ALA A 61 -2.64 -18.57 -18.42
C ALA A 61 -3.93 -18.11 -17.74
N GLY A 62 -3.86 -16.98 -17.06
CA GLY A 62 -4.98 -16.26 -16.46
C GLY A 62 -5.02 -16.38 -14.94
N THR A 63 -4.09 -15.70 -14.28
CA THR A 63 -4.19 -15.42 -12.83
C THR A 63 -5.45 -14.60 -12.62
N ASP A 64 -6.40 -15.10 -11.82
CA ASP A 64 -7.48 -14.26 -11.34
C ASP A 64 -7.00 -13.42 -10.13
N ASP A 65 -7.79 -12.45 -9.69
CA ASP A 65 -7.40 -11.56 -8.60
C ASP A 65 -7.26 -12.28 -7.25
N LEU A 66 -7.74 -13.53 -7.12
CA LEU A 66 -7.50 -14.37 -5.93
C LEU A 66 -6.03 -14.74 -5.73
N TYR A 67 -5.19 -14.65 -6.76
CA TYR A 67 -3.82 -15.15 -6.74
C TYR A 67 -2.83 -14.19 -7.39
N ARG A 68 -3.22 -12.95 -7.66
CA ARG A 68 -2.37 -11.97 -8.33
C ARG A 68 -1.26 -11.46 -7.42
N SER A 69 -0.08 -11.22 -8.00
CA SER A 69 1.03 -10.55 -7.34
C SER A 69 1.16 -9.12 -7.86
N TRP A 70 0.90 -8.16 -6.98
CA TRP A 70 0.99 -6.74 -7.29
C TRP A 70 2.36 -6.18 -6.91
N TYR A 71 2.97 -5.43 -7.83
CA TYR A 71 4.20 -4.70 -7.59
C TYR A 71 3.88 -3.22 -7.37
N GLU A 72 4.06 -2.74 -6.15
CA GLU A 72 3.84 -1.33 -5.78
C GLU A 72 5.02 -0.50 -6.23
N VAL A 73 4.78 0.53 -7.05
CA VAL A 73 5.81 1.38 -7.64
C VAL A 73 5.61 2.84 -7.23
N PHE A 74 6.66 3.43 -6.65
CA PHE A 74 6.77 4.88 -6.54
C PHE A 74 7.52 5.41 -7.77
N VAL A 75 6.78 5.92 -8.76
CA VAL A 75 7.32 6.35 -10.05
C VAL A 75 8.46 7.35 -9.87
N TYR A 76 8.30 8.33 -8.97
CA TYR A 76 9.29 9.38 -8.66
C TYR A 76 10.72 8.86 -8.46
N SER A 77 10.90 7.68 -7.90
CA SER A 77 12.21 7.13 -7.55
C SER A 77 12.49 5.74 -8.14
N PHE A 78 11.67 5.28 -9.10
CA PHE A 78 11.86 3.96 -9.67
C PHE A 78 12.92 3.95 -10.79
N TYR A 79 12.71 4.70 -11.87
CA TYR A 79 13.67 4.80 -12.98
C TYR A 79 13.47 6.10 -13.76
N ASP A 80 14.54 6.86 -13.88
CA ASP A 80 14.64 8.13 -14.60
C ASP A 80 14.94 7.85 -16.08
N GLY A 81 13.96 8.03 -16.94
CA GLY A 81 14.06 7.75 -18.38
C GLY A 81 14.63 8.90 -19.20
N ASP A 82 14.41 10.14 -18.77
CA ASP A 82 14.82 11.34 -19.49
C ASP A 82 16.10 12.01 -18.94
N GLY A 83 16.55 11.62 -17.75
CA GLY A 83 17.81 12.04 -17.14
C GLY A 83 17.70 13.34 -16.34
N ASP A 84 16.51 13.72 -15.88
CA ASP A 84 16.26 14.91 -15.07
C ASP A 84 16.50 14.69 -13.57
N GLY A 85 16.66 13.44 -13.14
CA GLY A 85 16.87 13.02 -11.76
C GLY A 85 15.60 12.56 -11.05
N ILE A 86 14.47 12.49 -11.74
CA ILE A 86 13.17 12.03 -11.25
C ILE A 86 12.72 10.82 -12.09
N GLY A 87 12.15 9.81 -11.47
CA GLY A 87 11.57 8.68 -12.20
C GLY A 87 10.31 9.08 -12.95
N ASP A 88 10.08 8.47 -14.11
CA ASP A 88 8.99 8.81 -15.02
C ASP A 88 8.32 7.56 -15.63
N LEU A 89 7.20 7.74 -16.32
CA LEU A 89 6.44 6.67 -16.97
C LEU A 89 7.19 6.05 -18.16
N PRO A 90 7.90 6.81 -19.01
CA PRO A 90 8.78 6.23 -20.02
C PRO A 90 9.84 5.32 -19.43
N GLY A 91 10.50 5.75 -18.36
CA GLY A 91 11.50 4.96 -17.66
C GLY A 91 10.92 3.69 -17.02
N LEU A 92 9.76 3.79 -16.39
CA LEU A 92 9.04 2.62 -15.86
C LEU A 92 8.68 1.65 -16.99
N THR A 93 8.20 2.16 -18.13
CA THR A 93 7.86 1.36 -19.31
C THR A 93 9.08 0.60 -19.83
N GLU A 94 10.26 1.23 -19.85
CA GLU A 94 11.53 0.57 -20.23
C GLU A 94 11.88 -0.61 -19.32
N LYS A 95 11.44 -0.59 -18.07
CA LYS A 95 11.75 -1.62 -17.06
C LYS A 95 10.68 -2.69 -16.88
N LEU A 96 9.64 -2.70 -17.71
CA LEU A 96 8.56 -3.70 -17.58
C LEU A 96 9.07 -5.14 -17.69
N ASP A 97 10.05 -5.42 -18.54
CA ASP A 97 10.62 -6.76 -18.66
C ASP A 97 11.36 -7.25 -17.40
N TYR A 98 11.75 -6.35 -16.50
CA TYR A 98 12.23 -6.70 -15.16
C TYR A 98 11.09 -7.14 -14.24
N ILE A 99 9.93 -6.53 -14.38
CA ILE A 99 8.75 -6.83 -13.54
C ILE A 99 8.07 -8.08 -14.07
N ASN A 100 7.79 -8.15 -15.38
CA ASN A 100 7.24 -9.30 -16.08
C ASN A 100 7.47 -9.11 -17.59
N ASP A 101 8.15 -10.06 -18.23
CA ASP A 101 8.44 -10.03 -19.67
C ASP A 101 7.30 -10.59 -20.54
N GLY A 102 6.21 -11.04 -19.92
CA GLY A 102 5.05 -11.64 -20.58
C GLY A 102 5.28 -13.08 -21.05
N ASN A 103 6.40 -13.69 -20.71
CA ASN A 103 6.75 -15.05 -21.11
C ASN A 103 6.88 -15.97 -19.87
N PRO A 104 5.88 -16.78 -19.55
CA PRO A 104 5.92 -17.63 -18.36
C PRO A 104 6.98 -18.75 -18.41
N ALA A 105 7.71 -18.88 -19.51
CA ALA A 105 8.79 -19.86 -19.65
C ALA A 105 10.17 -19.29 -19.27
N THR A 106 10.27 -17.99 -19.01
CA THR A 106 11.50 -17.35 -18.51
C THR A 106 11.48 -17.30 -16.98
N ASP A 107 12.65 -17.14 -16.38
CA ASP A 107 12.89 -16.96 -14.95
C ASP A 107 13.78 -15.74 -14.69
N THR A 108 13.70 -14.76 -15.60
CA THR A 108 14.55 -13.57 -15.60
C THR A 108 13.86 -12.29 -15.15
N ASP A 109 12.59 -12.40 -14.79
CA ASP A 109 11.74 -11.32 -14.25
C ASP A 109 11.21 -11.66 -12.85
N LEU A 110 10.43 -10.74 -12.27
CA LEU A 110 9.79 -10.96 -10.97
C LEU A 110 8.52 -11.81 -11.08
N GLY A 111 7.92 -11.93 -12.27
CA GLY A 111 6.66 -12.61 -12.49
C GLY A 111 5.43 -11.93 -11.86
N CYS A 112 5.53 -10.65 -11.49
CA CYS A 112 4.39 -9.89 -11.00
C CYS A 112 3.43 -9.60 -12.16
N ASP A 113 2.16 -9.89 -11.98
CA ASP A 113 1.12 -9.76 -12.99
C ASP A 113 0.13 -8.62 -12.70
N GLY A 114 0.46 -7.77 -11.75
CA GLY A 114 -0.17 -6.50 -11.45
C GLY A 114 0.85 -5.44 -11.07
N ILE A 115 0.60 -4.19 -11.44
CA ILE A 115 1.37 -3.02 -10.99
C ILE A 115 0.40 -2.05 -10.30
N TRP A 116 0.74 -1.67 -9.07
CA TRP A 116 0.10 -0.56 -8.39
C TRP A 116 1.01 0.65 -8.47
N LEU A 117 0.54 1.70 -9.16
CA LEU A 117 1.20 3.00 -9.19
C LEU A 117 0.75 3.83 -7.99
N MET A 118 1.68 4.26 -7.13
CA MET A 118 1.45 5.37 -6.21
C MET A 118 0.97 6.60 -7.00
N PRO A 119 0.40 7.65 -6.37
CA PRO A 119 -0.28 8.71 -7.09
C PRO A 119 0.54 9.28 -8.27
N VAL A 120 -0.10 9.39 -9.43
CA VAL A 120 0.51 9.88 -10.69
C VAL A 120 -0.08 11.20 -11.16
N MET A 121 -1.11 11.69 -10.48
CA MET A 121 -1.83 12.91 -10.83
C MET A 121 -1.03 14.14 -10.39
N PRO A 122 -1.27 15.31 -11.02
CA PRO A 122 -0.64 16.57 -10.61
C PRO A 122 -0.88 16.89 -9.15
N ALA A 123 0.17 17.30 -8.46
CA ALA A 123 0.18 17.60 -7.03
C ALA A 123 1.22 18.64 -6.68
N THR A 124 1.21 19.15 -5.44
CA THR A 124 2.21 20.11 -4.98
C THR A 124 3.39 19.45 -4.27
N THR A 125 3.24 18.17 -3.89
CA THR A 125 4.27 17.40 -3.19
C THR A 125 4.88 16.31 -4.06
N TYR A 126 6.07 15.82 -3.65
CA TYR A 126 6.76 14.75 -4.36
C TYR A 126 6.02 13.40 -4.28
N HIS A 127 5.25 13.16 -3.20
CA HIS A 127 4.48 11.93 -3.01
C HIS A 127 3.13 11.93 -3.72
N LYS A 128 2.66 13.11 -4.14
CA LYS A 128 1.47 13.36 -4.96
C LYS A 128 0.12 12.92 -4.37
N TYR A 129 0.05 12.73 -3.04
CA TYR A 129 -1.24 12.49 -2.39
C TYR A 129 -2.12 13.75 -2.29
N ASP A 130 -1.56 14.95 -2.44
CA ASP A 130 -2.27 16.23 -2.49
C ASP A 130 -2.66 16.59 -3.94
N VAL A 131 -3.63 15.88 -4.49
CA VAL A 131 -4.06 15.99 -5.90
C VAL A 131 -4.59 17.38 -6.21
N THR A 132 -4.16 17.96 -7.34
CA THR A 132 -4.64 19.25 -7.89
C THR A 132 -5.48 19.10 -9.15
N ASP A 133 -5.38 17.97 -9.85
CA ASP A 133 -6.16 17.62 -11.03
C ASP A 133 -6.29 16.09 -11.13
N TYR A 134 -7.51 15.57 -11.04
CA TYR A 134 -7.77 14.13 -11.05
C TYR A 134 -7.71 13.49 -12.44
N CYS A 135 -7.74 14.29 -13.52
CA CYS A 135 -7.82 13.78 -14.89
C CYS A 135 -6.56 14.09 -15.72
N ALA A 136 -5.41 14.21 -15.07
CA ALA A 136 -4.14 14.48 -15.72
C ALA A 136 -3.02 13.61 -15.14
N ILE A 137 -1.90 13.51 -15.85
CA ILE A 137 -0.64 12.99 -15.39
C ILE A 137 0.25 14.17 -14.98
N ASP A 138 0.93 14.04 -13.83
CA ASP A 138 1.90 15.05 -13.39
C ASP A 138 3.03 15.20 -14.42
N GLU A 139 3.38 16.45 -14.74
CA GLU A 139 4.37 16.76 -15.77
C GLU A 139 5.76 16.17 -15.50
N GLN A 140 6.10 15.90 -14.23
CA GLN A 140 7.34 15.22 -13.85
C GLN A 140 7.35 13.73 -14.26
N TYR A 141 6.18 13.13 -14.45
CA TYR A 141 6.05 11.72 -14.82
C TYR A 141 5.82 11.50 -16.31
N GLY A 142 5.60 12.57 -17.06
CA GLY A 142 5.36 12.52 -18.50
C GLY A 142 3.98 13.03 -18.88
N THR A 143 3.45 12.48 -19.95
CA THR A 143 2.18 12.89 -20.55
C THR A 143 1.10 11.80 -20.40
N MET A 144 -0.15 12.13 -20.71
CA MET A 144 -1.21 11.13 -20.81
C MET A 144 -0.92 10.09 -21.91
N GLU A 145 -0.24 10.45 -23.00
CA GLU A 145 0.18 9.51 -24.04
C GLU A 145 1.23 8.51 -23.50
N ASP A 146 2.14 8.97 -22.62
CA ASP A 146 3.10 8.08 -21.95
C ASP A 146 2.39 7.11 -21.00
N PHE A 147 1.37 7.57 -20.28
CA PHE A 147 0.55 6.70 -19.44
C PHE A 147 -0.19 5.65 -20.25
N GLU A 148 -0.87 6.04 -21.34
CA GLU A 148 -1.56 5.09 -22.23
C GLU A 148 -0.57 4.09 -22.87
N THR A 149 0.63 4.54 -23.20
CA THR A 149 1.72 3.67 -23.71
C THR A 149 2.14 2.67 -22.65
N PHE A 150 2.32 3.09 -21.40
CA PHE A 150 2.64 2.24 -20.27
C PHE A 150 1.54 1.18 -20.04
N VAL A 151 0.28 1.60 -19.97
CA VAL A 151 -0.86 0.68 -19.76
C VAL A 151 -0.93 -0.35 -20.87
N ASN A 152 -0.82 0.06 -22.14
CA ASN A 152 -0.82 -0.86 -23.27
C ASN A 152 0.34 -1.87 -23.19
N ALA A 153 1.55 -1.41 -22.86
CA ALA A 153 2.72 -2.26 -22.70
C ALA A 153 2.58 -3.26 -21.54
N CYS A 154 1.88 -2.87 -20.45
CA CYS A 154 1.49 -3.76 -19.36
C CYS A 154 0.52 -4.84 -19.85
N HIS A 155 -0.55 -4.45 -20.52
CA HIS A 155 -1.57 -5.38 -21.03
C HIS A 155 -1.00 -6.38 -22.04
N GLU A 156 -0.06 -5.98 -22.91
CA GLU A 156 0.65 -6.87 -23.83
C GLU A 156 1.42 -7.98 -23.09
N ARG A 157 1.81 -7.74 -21.83
CA ARG A 157 2.51 -8.69 -20.95
C ARG A 157 1.59 -9.44 -20.00
N GLY A 158 0.28 -9.17 -20.03
CA GLY A 158 -0.67 -9.73 -19.08
C GLY A 158 -0.64 -9.08 -17.69
N ILE A 159 -0.01 -7.92 -17.57
CA ILE A 159 0.05 -7.14 -16.33
C ILE A 159 -1.18 -6.24 -16.25
N ARG A 160 -1.91 -6.27 -15.12
CA ARG A 160 -2.98 -5.31 -14.82
C ARG A 160 -2.41 -4.06 -14.15
N VAL A 161 -3.03 -2.93 -14.43
CA VAL A 161 -2.60 -1.63 -13.89
C VAL A 161 -3.63 -1.10 -12.89
N MET A 162 -3.15 -0.84 -11.68
CA MET A 162 -3.91 -0.18 -10.60
C MET A 162 -3.30 1.19 -10.35
N ILE A 163 -4.14 2.20 -10.18
CA ILE A 163 -3.72 3.52 -9.72
C ILE A 163 -4.15 3.77 -8.27
N ASP A 164 -3.35 4.56 -7.58
CA ASP A 164 -3.74 5.13 -6.29
C ASP A 164 -4.83 6.18 -6.50
N PHE A 165 -5.95 6.04 -5.80
CA PHE A 165 -7.13 6.87 -6.00
C PHE A 165 -7.48 7.59 -4.71
N VAL A 166 -7.05 8.86 -4.62
CA VAL A 166 -7.12 9.66 -3.42
C VAL A 166 -8.47 10.36 -3.36
N MET A 167 -9.49 9.72 -2.77
CA MET A 167 -10.83 10.31 -2.65
C MET A 167 -11.05 11.05 -1.33
N ASN A 168 -10.24 10.77 -0.29
CA ASN A 168 -10.45 11.38 1.02
C ASN A 168 -10.26 12.89 1.01
N HIS A 169 -9.31 13.39 0.27
CA HIS A 169 -8.90 14.79 0.29
C HIS A 169 -8.35 15.26 -1.05
N THR A 170 -8.26 16.57 -1.23
CA THR A 170 -7.54 17.20 -2.34
C THR A 170 -6.36 17.98 -1.83
N SER A 171 -5.55 18.54 -2.72
CA SER A 171 -4.67 19.66 -2.37
C SER A 171 -5.49 20.89 -1.98
N SER A 172 -4.97 21.71 -1.06
CA SER A 172 -5.49 23.09 -0.86
C SER A 172 -5.37 23.97 -2.11
N GLN A 173 -4.58 23.56 -3.09
CA GLN A 173 -4.44 24.22 -4.39
C GLN A 173 -5.41 23.68 -5.45
N HIS A 174 -6.21 22.66 -5.13
CA HIS A 174 -7.22 22.15 -6.04
C HIS A 174 -8.24 23.26 -6.39
N PRO A 175 -8.67 23.39 -7.65
CA PRO A 175 -9.63 24.44 -8.06
C PRO A 175 -10.91 24.45 -7.24
N TRP A 176 -11.43 23.29 -6.81
CA TRP A 176 -12.62 23.18 -5.98
C TRP A 176 -12.42 23.88 -4.63
N PHE A 177 -11.31 23.56 -3.93
CA PHE A 177 -11.03 24.16 -2.63
C PHE A 177 -10.75 25.66 -2.75
N GLN A 178 -10.00 26.07 -3.77
CA GLN A 178 -9.69 27.50 -4.00
C GLN A 178 -10.97 28.32 -4.24
N ALA A 179 -11.91 27.80 -5.05
CA ALA A 179 -13.18 28.45 -5.30
C ALA A 179 -14.05 28.57 -4.04
N ALA A 180 -14.15 27.48 -3.24
CA ALA A 180 -14.85 27.50 -1.95
C ALA A 180 -14.22 28.49 -0.97
N ALA A 181 -12.89 28.47 -0.86
CA ALA A 181 -12.13 29.33 0.04
C ALA A 181 -12.28 30.83 -0.33
N GLU A 182 -12.24 31.15 -1.62
CA GLU A 182 -12.45 32.53 -2.11
C GLU A 182 -13.88 33.01 -1.79
N TYR A 183 -14.88 32.19 -2.09
CA TYR A 183 -16.27 32.48 -1.79
C TYR A 183 -16.50 32.74 -0.28
N LEU A 184 -15.95 31.88 0.58
CA LEU A 184 -16.09 32.00 2.04
C LEU A 184 -15.37 33.23 2.61
N LYS A 185 -14.25 33.66 2.00
CA LYS A 185 -13.55 34.91 2.38
C LYS A 185 -14.37 36.15 2.10
N ASP A 186 -15.14 36.14 1.01
CA ASP A 186 -15.98 37.27 0.61
C ASP A 186 -17.39 37.24 1.22
N LEU A 187 -17.75 36.13 1.90
CA LEU A 187 -19.05 35.97 2.52
C LEU A 187 -19.19 36.89 3.73
N PRO A 188 -20.24 37.75 3.80
CA PRO A 188 -20.46 38.65 4.94
C PRO A 188 -20.60 37.89 6.25
N GLU A 189 -20.10 38.51 7.34
CA GLU A 189 -20.17 37.93 8.69
C GLU A 189 -21.62 37.53 9.06
N GLY A 190 -21.79 36.29 9.56
CA GLY A 190 -23.08 35.74 9.95
C GLY A 190 -23.97 35.22 8.82
N MET A 191 -23.50 35.33 7.57
CA MET A 191 -24.19 34.69 6.44
C MET A 191 -23.78 33.21 6.33
N GLU A 192 -24.75 32.35 6.04
CA GLU A 192 -24.47 30.95 5.68
C GLU A 192 -24.11 30.82 4.20
N PRO A 193 -23.25 29.86 3.82
CA PRO A 193 -22.90 29.62 2.42
C PRO A 193 -24.13 29.22 1.60
N ASP A 194 -24.13 29.65 0.35
CA ASP A 194 -25.16 29.31 -0.63
C ASP A 194 -24.55 28.41 -1.72
N THR A 195 -24.98 27.16 -1.76
CA THR A 195 -24.50 26.17 -2.72
C THR A 195 -24.94 26.45 -4.15
N GLU A 196 -26.00 27.26 -4.38
CA GLU A 196 -26.37 27.72 -5.72
C GLU A 196 -25.36 28.77 -6.23
N ALA A 197 -24.84 29.59 -5.31
CA ALA A 197 -23.82 30.60 -5.66
C ALA A 197 -22.41 30.02 -5.80
N CYS A 198 -22.05 29.04 -4.96
CA CYS A 198 -20.79 28.31 -5.02
C CYS A 198 -20.99 26.85 -4.62
N PRO A 199 -21.13 25.93 -5.56
CA PRO A 199 -21.37 24.52 -5.25
C PRO A 199 -20.20 23.88 -4.45
N TYR A 200 -18.99 24.38 -4.63
CA TYR A 200 -17.79 23.82 -3.99
C TYR A 200 -17.75 23.96 -2.46
N VAL A 201 -18.62 24.77 -1.85
CA VAL A 201 -18.73 24.81 -0.38
C VAL A 201 -19.34 23.54 0.21
N ASP A 202 -20.04 22.74 -0.59
CA ASP A 202 -20.57 21.44 -0.24
C ASP A 202 -19.55 20.28 -0.47
N TYR A 203 -18.46 20.58 -1.19
CA TYR A 203 -17.44 19.59 -1.49
C TYR A 203 -16.52 19.28 -0.31
N TYR A 204 -16.50 20.13 0.71
CA TYR A 204 -15.64 20.04 1.88
C TYR A 204 -16.45 20.28 3.16
N HIS A 205 -15.93 19.77 4.28
CA HIS A 205 -16.54 20.02 5.59
C HIS A 205 -16.08 21.37 6.15
N PHE A 206 -16.87 22.42 5.90
CA PHE A 206 -16.63 23.74 6.50
C PHE A 206 -17.47 23.96 7.77
N SER A 207 -16.89 24.63 8.75
CA SER A 207 -17.55 24.95 10.04
C SER A 207 -17.06 26.27 10.59
N ARG A 208 -17.91 26.97 11.35
CA ARG A 208 -17.50 28.12 12.18
C ARG A 208 -16.96 27.68 13.55
N GLU A 209 -17.16 26.42 13.90
CA GLU A 209 -16.63 25.85 15.13
C GLU A 209 -15.38 25.02 14.83
N LYS A 210 -14.31 25.23 15.61
CA LYS A 210 -13.10 24.44 15.49
C LYS A 210 -13.32 23.02 16.02
N GLY A 211 -13.39 22.03 15.14
CA GLY A 211 -13.36 20.61 15.44
C GLY A 211 -11.95 20.05 15.66
N SER A 212 -11.88 18.80 16.10
CA SER A 212 -10.65 18.00 16.02
C SER A 212 -10.36 17.73 14.57
N GLY A 213 -9.11 17.86 14.11
CA GLY A 213 -8.75 17.71 12.69
C GLY A 213 -9.12 18.91 11.80
N TYR A 214 -9.69 19.99 12.36
CA TYR A 214 -10.08 21.18 11.61
C TYR A 214 -8.97 22.24 11.63
N CYS A 215 -8.68 22.79 10.45
CA CYS A 215 -7.76 23.89 10.24
C CYS A 215 -8.52 25.20 9.94
N GLN A 216 -7.98 26.32 10.41
CA GLN A 216 -8.62 27.63 10.14
C GLN A 216 -8.35 28.05 8.69
N LEU A 217 -9.40 28.45 7.98
CA LEU A 217 -9.29 29.13 6.69
C LEU A 217 -8.76 30.55 6.92
N ALA A 218 -7.56 30.80 6.45
CA ALA A 218 -6.82 32.03 6.73
C ALA A 218 -7.61 33.30 6.36
N GLY A 219 -7.73 34.22 7.34
CA GLY A 219 -8.44 35.49 7.17
C GLY A 219 -9.95 35.44 7.37
N THR A 220 -10.50 34.33 7.82
CA THR A 220 -11.92 34.12 8.08
C THR A 220 -12.17 33.55 9.47
N ASP A 221 -13.44 33.42 9.86
CA ASP A 221 -13.91 32.67 11.02
C ASP A 221 -14.30 31.21 10.67
N TRP A 222 -14.03 30.78 9.44
CA TRP A 222 -14.26 29.43 8.97
C TRP A 222 -13.11 28.48 9.28
N TYR A 223 -13.46 27.24 9.51
CA TYR A 223 -12.56 26.08 9.62
C TYR A 223 -12.97 25.04 8.57
N TYR A 224 -12.03 24.25 8.12
CA TYR A 224 -12.24 23.10 7.22
C TYR A 224 -11.57 21.88 7.79
N GLU A 225 -12.16 20.71 7.54
CA GLU A 225 -11.55 19.44 7.92
C GLU A 225 -10.30 19.16 7.11
N ALA A 226 -9.24 18.70 7.78
CA ALA A 226 -7.97 18.31 7.17
C ALA A 226 -7.23 17.40 8.16
N GLN A 227 -7.61 16.12 8.16
CA GLN A 227 -7.15 15.14 9.16
C GLN A 227 -5.65 14.87 9.05
N PHE A 228 -5.08 14.91 7.84
CA PHE A 228 -3.68 14.62 7.59
C PHE A 228 -2.79 15.86 7.67
N TRP A 229 -3.17 16.92 6.98
CA TRP A 229 -2.37 18.14 6.87
C TRP A 229 -3.22 19.30 6.39
N SER A 230 -2.93 20.54 6.86
CA SER A 230 -3.68 21.74 6.47
C SER A 230 -3.73 22.00 4.94
N GLU A 231 -2.76 21.47 4.19
CA GLU A 231 -2.75 21.57 2.72
C GLU A 231 -3.49 20.40 2.03
N MET A 232 -4.15 19.54 2.82
CA MET A 232 -4.97 18.42 2.36
C MET A 232 -6.37 18.49 2.96
N PRO A 233 -7.23 19.41 2.48
CA PRO A 233 -8.62 19.50 2.94
C PRO A 233 -9.42 18.27 2.57
N ASP A 234 -10.14 17.71 3.55
CA ASP A 234 -10.94 16.50 3.40
C ASP A 234 -12.23 16.79 2.63
N LEU A 235 -12.55 15.91 1.68
CA LEU A 235 -13.74 15.98 0.85
C LEU A 235 -14.97 15.45 1.58
N ASN A 236 -16.11 16.05 1.33
CA ASN A 236 -17.42 15.57 1.76
C ASN A 236 -17.92 14.48 0.80
N LEU A 237 -17.59 13.21 1.06
CA LEU A 237 -18.02 12.08 0.23
C LEU A 237 -19.49 11.69 0.42
N GLU A 238 -20.23 12.36 1.33
CA GLU A 238 -21.69 12.27 1.41
C GLU A 238 -22.38 13.19 0.40
N SER A 239 -21.67 14.22 -0.15
CA SER A 239 -22.20 15.11 -1.18
C SER A 239 -22.44 14.37 -2.49
N GLU A 240 -23.68 14.44 -3.02
CA GLU A 240 -24.01 13.89 -4.33
C GLU A 240 -23.16 14.53 -5.45
N ALA A 241 -22.82 15.80 -5.32
CA ALA A 241 -22.02 16.52 -6.30
C ALA A 241 -20.58 16.00 -6.32
N VAL A 242 -19.97 15.74 -5.17
CA VAL A 242 -18.64 15.10 -5.08
C VAL A 242 -18.68 13.68 -5.64
N ARG A 243 -19.71 12.92 -5.33
CA ARG A 243 -19.90 11.57 -5.89
C ARG A 243 -20.04 11.58 -7.42
N GLN A 244 -20.71 12.59 -7.98
CA GLN A 244 -20.80 12.78 -9.42
C GLN A 244 -19.44 13.07 -10.07
N GLU A 245 -18.60 13.91 -9.43
CA GLU A 245 -17.23 14.15 -9.90
C GLU A 245 -16.42 12.86 -9.93
N PHE A 246 -16.46 12.06 -8.86
CA PHE A 246 -15.72 10.79 -8.82
C PHE A 246 -16.29 9.73 -9.77
N ASP A 247 -17.58 9.77 -10.09
CA ASP A 247 -18.17 8.93 -11.13
C ASP A 247 -17.54 9.25 -12.51
N GLU A 248 -17.43 10.55 -12.86
CA GLU A 248 -16.82 11.02 -14.10
C GLU A 248 -15.30 10.78 -14.16
N ILE A 249 -14.58 11.01 -13.04
CA ILE A 249 -13.15 10.73 -12.92
C ILE A 249 -12.88 9.24 -13.08
N THR A 250 -13.74 8.39 -12.53
CA THR A 250 -13.64 6.93 -12.68
C THR A 250 -13.81 6.50 -14.14
N ASP A 251 -14.80 7.05 -14.86
CA ASP A 251 -14.97 6.80 -16.30
C ASP A 251 -13.71 7.17 -17.07
N PHE A 252 -13.15 8.35 -16.79
CA PHE A 252 -11.92 8.82 -17.44
C PHE A 252 -10.77 7.79 -17.30
N TRP A 253 -10.49 7.29 -16.08
CA TRP A 253 -9.40 6.35 -15.87
C TRP A 253 -9.68 4.94 -16.42
N LEU A 254 -10.93 4.48 -16.35
CA LEU A 254 -11.31 3.20 -16.95
C LEU A 254 -11.19 3.25 -18.48
N GLU A 255 -11.51 4.38 -19.14
CA GLU A 255 -11.29 4.61 -20.57
C GLU A 255 -9.80 4.62 -20.96
N LYS A 256 -8.91 4.99 -20.02
CA LYS A 256 -7.45 4.91 -20.20
C LYS A 256 -6.88 3.51 -19.95
N GLY A 257 -7.73 2.53 -19.62
CA GLY A 257 -7.34 1.13 -19.48
C GLY A 257 -6.92 0.73 -18.06
N VAL A 258 -7.20 1.55 -17.05
CA VAL A 258 -6.98 1.18 -15.65
C VAL A 258 -7.80 -0.05 -15.29
N ASP A 259 -7.21 -0.99 -14.56
CA ASP A 259 -7.81 -2.27 -14.16
C ASP A 259 -8.17 -2.34 -12.68
N GLY A 260 -7.72 -1.39 -11.89
CA GLY A 260 -7.98 -1.38 -10.46
C GLY A 260 -7.75 -0.04 -9.81
N PHE A 261 -8.29 0.10 -8.61
CA PHE A 261 -8.14 1.29 -7.77
C PHE A 261 -7.67 0.88 -6.38
N ARG A 262 -6.58 1.49 -5.91
CA ARG A 262 -6.22 1.48 -4.50
C ARG A 262 -6.84 2.73 -3.86
N LEU A 263 -7.74 2.53 -2.93
CA LEU A 263 -8.45 3.60 -2.26
C LEU A 263 -7.68 4.04 -1.01
N ASP A 264 -7.08 5.23 -1.11
CA ASP A 264 -6.31 5.85 -0.04
C ASP A 264 -7.19 6.22 1.14
N ALA A 265 -6.67 6.04 2.36
CA ALA A 265 -7.23 6.52 3.63
C ALA A 265 -8.73 6.24 3.81
N ALA A 266 -9.23 5.08 3.35
CA ALA A 266 -10.66 4.75 3.35
C ALA A 266 -11.31 4.72 4.74
N LYS A 267 -10.52 4.68 5.80
CA LYS A 267 -10.97 4.78 7.18
C LYS A 267 -11.38 6.21 7.56
N GLU A 268 -10.87 7.21 6.86
CA GLU A 268 -11.05 8.62 7.19
C GLU A 268 -12.07 9.32 6.26
N TYR A 269 -12.76 8.60 5.36
CA TYR A 269 -13.79 9.15 4.46
C TYR A 269 -14.90 9.87 5.20
N GLU A 270 -15.31 9.33 6.35
CA GLU A 270 -16.14 9.99 7.36
C GLU A 270 -15.49 9.68 8.72
N THR A 271 -14.71 10.61 9.23
CA THR A 271 -13.86 10.40 10.40
C THR A 271 -14.65 9.92 11.61
N GLY A 272 -14.29 8.73 12.08
CA GLY A 272 -14.89 8.11 13.26
C GLY A 272 -16.19 7.33 13.02
N SER A 273 -16.66 7.20 11.77
CA SER A 273 -17.85 6.45 11.40
C SER A 273 -17.54 5.27 10.48
N ILE A 274 -17.42 4.07 11.04
CA ILE A 274 -17.22 2.85 10.23
C ILE A 274 -18.41 2.61 9.30
N ASP A 275 -19.64 2.82 9.77
CA ASP A 275 -20.86 2.59 9.01
C ASP A 275 -20.95 3.52 7.80
N SER A 276 -20.63 4.81 7.95
CA SER A 276 -20.59 5.77 6.84
C SER A 276 -19.48 5.43 5.84
N ASN A 277 -18.29 5.04 6.32
CA ASN A 277 -17.19 4.60 5.44
C ASN A 277 -17.58 3.37 4.60
N ILE A 278 -18.26 2.39 5.19
CA ILE A 278 -18.77 1.21 4.48
C ILE A 278 -19.84 1.61 3.44
N GLU A 279 -20.72 2.56 3.76
CA GLU A 279 -21.71 3.07 2.81
C GLU A 279 -21.05 3.76 1.61
N ILE A 280 -20.09 4.66 1.84
CA ILE A 280 -19.32 5.35 0.80
C ILE A 280 -18.59 4.33 -0.08
N LEU A 281 -17.93 3.35 0.51
CA LEU A 281 -17.26 2.29 -0.22
C LEU A 281 -18.25 1.40 -1.02
N SER A 282 -19.43 1.13 -0.47
CA SER A 282 -20.48 0.39 -1.18
C SER A 282 -20.96 1.15 -2.41
N TRP A 283 -21.17 2.46 -2.26
CA TRP A 283 -21.49 3.32 -3.40
C TRP A 283 -20.40 3.25 -4.47
N PHE A 284 -19.13 3.46 -4.09
CA PHE A 284 -18.01 3.44 -5.05
C PHE A 284 -17.85 2.08 -5.72
N ASN A 285 -17.87 0.99 -4.95
CA ASN A 285 -17.76 -0.37 -5.48
C ASN A 285 -18.86 -0.67 -6.50
N ASN A 286 -20.12 -0.36 -6.18
CA ASN A 286 -21.24 -0.61 -7.07
C ASN A 286 -21.09 0.19 -8.36
N MET A 287 -20.77 1.47 -8.27
CA MET A 287 -20.57 2.37 -9.41
C MET A 287 -19.46 1.83 -10.33
N VAL A 288 -18.30 1.46 -9.79
CA VAL A 288 -17.18 0.91 -10.56
C VAL A 288 -17.53 -0.42 -11.21
N LYS A 289 -18.14 -1.35 -10.45
CA LYS A 289 -18.50 -2.69 -10.95
C LYS A 289 -19.60 -2.65 -12.01
N GLU A 290 -20.49 -1.65 -11.99
CA GLU A 290 -21.46 -1.41 -13.08
C GLU A 290 -20.77 -0.97 -14.38
N LYS A 291 -19.70 -0.19 -14.30
CA LYS A 291 -18.92 0.27 -15.46
C LYS A 291 -18.01 -0.83 -16.03
N LYS A 292 -17.24 -1.48 -15.16
CA LYS A 292 -16.29 -2.56 -15.51
C LYS A 292 -16.26 -3.57 -14.36
N SER A 293 -16.97 -4.68 -14.51
CA SER A 293 -17.23 -5.65 -13.45
C SER A 293 -15.99 -6.38 -12.92
N ASP A 294 -14.91 -6.41 -13.70
CA ASP A 294 -13.64 -7.04 -13.35
C ASP A 294 -12.59 -6.05 -12.81
N THR A 295 -12.95 -4.78 -12.55
CA THR A 295 -12.05 -3.82 -11.90
C THR A 295 -11.75 -4.26 -10.47
N TYR A 296 -10.48 -4.38 -10.10
CA TYR A 296 -10.07 -4.75 -8.74
C TYR A 296 -10.01 -3.53 -7.82
N ILE A 297 -10.59 -3.64 -6.64
CA ILE A 297 -10.64 -2.57 -5.64
C ILE A 297 -10.00 -3.04 -4.35
N VAL A 298 -8.92 -2.38 -3.93
CA VAL A 298 -8.27 -2.59 -2.65
C VAL A 298 -8.29 -1.30 -1.82
N THR A 299 -8.62 -1.41 -0.53
CA THR A 299 -8.72 -0.24 0.36
C THR A 299 -7.60 -0.21 1.38
N GLU A 300 -7.16 1.00 1.71
CA GLU A 300 -6.33 1.22 2.88
C GLU A 300 -7.20 1.56 4.08
N VAL A 301 -7.36 0.59 4.96
CA VAL A 301 -7.98 0.76 6.28
C VAL A 301 -6.92 0.46 7.34
N TRP A 302 -6.06 1.42 7.64
CA TRP A 302 -4.98 1.24 8.61
C TRP A 302 -5.53 1.08 10.03
N SER A 303 -5.78 -0.16 10.40
CA SER A 303 -6.39 -0.51 11.67
C SER A 303 -6.08 -1.95 12.09
N ASP A 304 -6.66 -2.41 13.20
CA ASP A 304 -6.61 -3.81 13.60
C ASP A 304 -7.55 -4.68 12.75
N LEU A 305 -7.34 -6.00 12.82
CA LEU A 305 -8.10 -6.99 12.04
C LEU A 305 -9.62 -6.86 12.21
N GLU A 306 -10.07 -6.67 13.44
CA GLU A 306 -11.50 -6.58 13.77
C GLU A 306 -12.15 -5.35 13.13
N THR A 307 -11.37 -4.31 12.91
CA THR A 307 -11.83 -3.08 12.26
C THR A 307 -11.81 -3.21 10.75
N TYR A 308 -10.65 -3.50 10.12
CA TYR A 308 -10.61 -3.52 8.65
C TYR A 308 -11.44 -4.66 8.02
N ALA A 309 -11.63 -5.78 8.73
CA ALA A 309 -12.50 -6.85 8.25
C ALA A 309 -13.95 -6.42 8.02
N GLN A 310 -14.46 -5.46 8.82
CA GLN A 310 -15.83 -4.95 8.66
C GLN A 310 -16.05 -4.27 7.31
N TYR A 311 -15.00 -3.68 6.72
CA TYR A 311 -15.10 -2.94 5.47
C TYR A 311 -15.43 -3.82 4.27
N TYR A 312 -15.19 -5.13 4.35
CA TYR A 312 -15.62 -6.09 3.32
C TYR A 312 -17.16 -6.17 3.14
N GLN A 313 -17.95 -5.67 4.10
CA GLN A 313 -19.40 -5.53 3.96
C GLN A 313 -19.78 -4.56 2.82
N SER A 314 -18.89 -3.68 2.41
CA SER A 314 -19.09 -2.75 1.29
C SER A 314 -19.11 -3.43 -0.07
N GLY A 315 -18.68 -4.70 -0.17
CA GLY A 315 -18.56 -5.43 -1.43
C GLY A 315 -17.24 -5.22 -2.16
N ILE A 316 -16.31 -4.43 -1.60
CA ILE A 316 -14.93 -4.31 -2.14
C ILE A 316 -14.25 -5.67 -2.24
N ASP A 317 -13.32 -5.80 -3.17
CA ASP A 317 -12.58 -7.05 -3.35
C ASP A 317 -11.61 -7.30 -2.18
N SER A 318 -10.88 -6.26 -1.74
CA SER A 318 -9.82 -6.40 -0.74
C SER A 318 -9.68 -5.18 0.17
N SER A 319 -9.14 -5.42 1.35
CA SER A 319 -8.53 -4.42 2.23
C SER A 319 -7.13 -4.91 2.62
N PHE A 320 -6.14 -4.01 2.69
CA PHE A 320 -4.77 -4.39 3.06
C PHE A 320 -4.70 -5.04 4.45
N ASP A 321 -4.00 -6.17 4.54
CA ASP A 321 -3.82 -6.91 5.78
C ASP A 321 -2.70 -6.33 6.66
N PHE A 322 -3.03 -5.29 7.40
CA PHE A 322 -2.11 -4.64 8.34
C PHE A 322 -1.67 -5.53 9.51
N THR A 323 -2.39 -6.61 9.80
CA THR A 323 -2.06 -7.54 10.90
C THR A 323 -0.74 -8.24 10.66
N PHE A 324 -0.43 -8.57 9.41
CA PHE A 324 0.77 -9.31 9.04
C PHE A 324 1.94 -8.42 8.67
N ALA A 325 1.67 -7.16 8.34
CA ALA A 325 2.64 -6.17 7.88
C ALA A 325 3.51 -5.57 8.99
N ASP A 326 4.55 -4.83 8.56
CA ASP A 326 5.46 -4.02 9.36
C ASP A 326 6.37 -4.83 10.33
N LYS A 327 7.30 -4.09 10.97
CA LYS A 327 8.34 -4.60 11.90
C LYS A 327 7.78 -5.32 13.14
N ASP A 328 6.53 -5.02 13.49
CA ASP A 328 5.81 -5.57 14.66
C ASP A 328 4.62 -6.46 14.26
N GLY A 329 4.44 -6.73 12.96
CA GLY A 329 3.41 -7.62 12.44
C GLY A 329 3.68 -9.09 12.68
N VAL A 330 2.75 -9.92 12.27
CA VAL A 330 2.79 -11.39 12.48
C VAL A 330 3.98 -12.01 11.75
N ILE A 331 4.26 -11.59 10.51
CA ILE A 331 5.40 -12.08 9.72
C ILE A 331 6.72 -11.76 10.42
N ALA A 332 6.94 -10.48 10.76
CA ALA A 332 8.19 -10.05 11.38
C ALA A 332 8.44 -10.76 12.73
N LYS A 333 7.41 -10.96 13.55
CA LYS A 333 7.50 -11.67 14.82
C LYS A 333 7.87 -13.16 14.63
N ALA A 334 7.30 -13.81 13.62
CA ALA A 334 7.62 -15.19 13.28
C ALA A 334 9.08 -15.32 12.82
N VAL A 335 9.52 -14.47 11.89
CA VAL A 335 10.89 -14.48 11.35
C VAL A 335 11.95 -14.12 12.40
N LYS A 336 11.65 -13.19 13.32
CA LYS A 336 12.51 -12.88 14.48
C LYS A 336 12.56 -13.97 15.54
N GLY A 337 11.68 -14.99 15.44
CA GLY A 337 11.56 -16.05 16.44
C GLY A 337 10.94 -15.60 17.77
N THR A 338 10.35 -14.41 17.81
CA THR A 338 9.60 -13.92 19.00
C THR A 338 8.19 -14.51 19.08
N SER A 339 7.72 -15.11 17.98
CA SER A 339 6.47 -15.87 17.87
C SER A 339 6.75 -17.18 17.13
N GLY A 340 6.15 -18.29 17.57
CA GLY A 340 6.36 -19.59 16.94
C GLY A 340 5.40 -19.87 15.78
N ALA A 341 5.71 -20.91 14.98
CA ALA A 341 4.89 -21.35 13.84
C ALA A 341 3.42 -21.62 14.20
N SER A 342 3.14 -22.17 15.40
CA SER A 342 1.76 -22.37 15.86
C SER A 342 0.99 -21.06 16.04
N SER A 343 1.66 -19.98 16.47
CA SER A 343 1.04 -18.67 16.62
C SER A 343 0.77 -18.03 15.24
N TYR A 344 1.71 -18.22 14.30
CA TYR A 344 1.53 -17.80 12.91
C TYR A 344 0.31 -18.49 12.27
N GLY A 345 0.23 -19.83 12.38
CA GLY A 345 -0.92 -20.58 11.85
C GLY A 345 -2.26 -20.17 12.48
N LYS A 346 -2.28 -19.86 13.80
CA LYS A 346 -3.50 -19.33 14.44
C LYS A 346 -3.87 -17.94 13.94
N ALA A 347 -2.89 -17.11 13.62
CA ALA A 347 -3.14 -15.79 13.06
C ALA A 347 -3.78 -15.88 11.66
N ILE A 348 -3.30 -16.81 10.81
CA ILE A 348 -3.92 -17.09 9.50
C ILE A 348 -5.38 -17.53 9.65
N VAL A 349 -5.66 -18.49 10.55
CA VAL A 349 -7.04 -18.95 10.76
C VAL A 349 -7.93 -17.82 11.26
N ARG A 350 -7.44 -17.01 12.21
CA ARG A 350 -8.19 -15.84 12.72
C ARG A 350 -8.48 -14.82 11.63
N LEU A 351 -7.51 -14.57 10.74
CA LEU A 351 -7.69 -13.69 9.58
C LEU A 351 -8.83 -14.21 8.69
N GLN A 352 -8.75 -15.46 8.26
CA GLN A 352 -9.76 -16.07 7.39
C GLN A 352 -11.16 -16.08 8.05
N ASP A 353 -11.24 -16.41 9.33
CA ASP A 353 -12.51 -16.37 10.08
C ASP A 353 -13.07 -14.94 10.17
N ALA A 354 -12.22 -13.94 10.39
CA ALA A 354 -12.64 -12.55 10.48
C ALA A 354 -13.16 -12.01 9.13
N LEU A 355 -12.40 -12.21 8.05
CA LEU A 355 -12.82 -11.78 6.71
C LEU A 355 -14.07 -12.52 6.25
N GLY A 356 -14.12 -13.85 6.42
CA GLY A 356 -15.26 -14.70 6.07
C GLY A 356 -16.54 -14.40 6.89
N THR A 357 -16.43 -13.67 8.00
CA THR A 357 -17.59 -13.19 8.75
C THR A 357 -18.36 -12.12 8.00
N TYR A 358 -17.70 -11.33 7.17
CA TYR A 358 -18.25 -10.15 6.51
C TYR A 358 -18.42 -10.31 5.00
N SER A 359 -17.72 -11.25 4.37
CA SER A 359 -17.84 -11.53 2.92
C SER A 359 -17.53 -12.99 2.61
N ASP A 360 -18.39 -13.63 1.83
CA ASP A 360 -18.16 -14.99 1.28
C ASP A 360 -17.19 -14.99 0.08
N SER A 361 -16.92 -13.80 -0.48
CA SER A 361 -16.10 -13.62 -1.69
C SER A 361 -14.89 -12.69 -1.44
N TYR A 362 -14.46 -12.56 -0.19
CA TYR A 362 -13.30 -11.73 0.11
C TYR A 362 -12.03 -12.21 -0.58
N ILE A 363 -11.19 -11.28 -0.99
CA ILE A 363 -9.82 -11.52 -1.41
C ILE A 363 -8.93 -10.86 -0.35
N ASP A 364 -8.06 -11.64 0.30
CA ASP A 364 -7.07 -11.06 1.20
C ASP A 364 -6.02 -10.28 0.40
N ALA A 365 -5.48 -9.20 0.96
CA ALA A 365 -4.44 -8.38 0.36
C ALA A 365 -3.20 -8.31 1.27
N PRO A 366 -2.44 -9.42 1.39
CA PRO A 366 -1.25 -9.45 2.21
C PRO A 366 -0.15 -8.58 1.61
N PHE A 367 0.52 -7.84 2.48
CA PHE A 367 1.72 -7.08 2.19
C PHE A 367 2.67 -7.14 3.39
N TYR A 368 3.96 -6.92 3.16
CA TYR A 368 4.93 -6.92 4.26
C TYR A 368 5.37 -5.51 4.63
N THR A 369 5.64 -4.69 3.63
CA THR A 369 5.94 -3.26 3.74
C THR A 369 5.30 -2.50 2.59
N ASN A 370 5.16 -1.19 2.76
CA ASN A 370 4.71 -0.26 1.75
C ASN A 370 5.50 1.06 1.85
N HIS A 371 5.11 2.07 1.10
CA HIS A 371 5.73 3.39 1.06
C HIS A 371 5.65 4.17 2.39
N ASP A 372 4.71 3.85 3.29
CA ASP A 372 4.52 4.49 4.61
C ASP A 372 5.30 3.81 5.73
N MET A 373 5.92 2.66 5.45
CA MET A 373 6.64 1.85 6.42
C MET A 373 8.14 1.85 6.17
N GLY A 374 8.91 1.40 7.16
CA GLY A 374 10.32 1.11 6.95
C GLY A 374 10.52 -0.07 6.02
N ARG A 375 11.61 -0.08 5.27
CA ARG A 375 11.99 -1.21 4.40
C ARG A 375 12.22 -2.48 5.21
N GLY A 376 11.68 -3.62 4.77
CA GLY A 376 11.72 -4.90 5.48
C GLY A 376 13.13 -5.41 5.80
N ALA A 377 14.10 -5.20 4.91
CA ALA A 377 15.50 -5.54 5.16
C ALA A 377 16.12 -4.76 6.34
N GLY A 378 15.55 -3.62 6.72
CA GLY A 378 15.93 -2.83 7.89
C GLY A 378 15.43 -3.39 9.21
N TYR A 379 14.50 -4.35 9.22
CA TYR A 379 13.93 -4.94 10.43
C TYR A 379 14.83 -5.99 11.07
N TYR A 380 15.86 -6.42 10.37
CA TYR A 380 16.78 -7.49 10.77
C TYR A 380 18.22 -6.97 10.81
N SER A 381 19.08 -7.69 11.56
CA SER A 381 20.48 -7.35 11.71
C SER A 381 21.34 -8.60 11.93
N GLY A 382 22.66 -8.47 11.72
CA GLY A 382 23.63 -9.56 11.87
C GLY A 382 23.70 -10.50 10.67
N ASP A 383 24.35 -11.65 10.86
CA ASP A 383 24.70 -12.56 9.76
C ASP A 383 23.51 -13.28 9.13
N THR A 384 22.36 -13.31 9.82
CA THR A 384 21.12 -13.95 9.35
C THR A 384 20.16 -13.00 8.65
N MET A 385 20.50 -11.72 8.53
CA MET A 385 19.61 -10.65 8.02
C MET A 385 19.07 -10.96 6.62
N GLU A 386 19.92 -11.39 5.69
CA GLU A 386 19.49 -11.71 4.32
C GLU A 386 18.49 -12.88 4.30
N ALA A 387 18.78 -13.96 5.02
CA ALA A 387 17.89 -15.12 5.10
C ALA A 387 16.54 -14.76 5.77
N GLN A 388 16.57 -13.89 6.79
CA GLN A 388 15.36 -13.41 7.46
C GLN A 388 14.53 -12.52 6.52
N THR A 389 15.17 -11.64 5.75
CA THR A 389 14.47 -10.80 4.76
C THR A 389 13.80 -11.67 3.69
N LYS A 390 14.53 -12.64 3.12
CA LYS A 390 13.97 -13.57 2.14
C LYS A 390 12.82 -14.40 2.71
N LEU A 391 12.95 -14.90 3.94
CA LEU A 391 11.89 -15.64 4.60
C LEU A 391 10.63 -14.79 4.82
N ALA A 392 10.79 -13.52 5.22
CA ALA A 392 9.66 -12.63 5.42
C ALA A 392 8.89 -12.38 4.11
N GLN A 393 9.61 -12.10 3.02
CA GLN A 393 9.00 -11.92 1.70
C GLN A 393 8.34 -13.22 1.19
N ALA A 394 8.98 -14.36 1.37
CA ALA A 394 8.38 -15.65 1.02
C ALA A 394 7.09 -15.92 1.81
N MET A 395 7.06 -15.58 3.11
CA MET A 395 5.85 -15.71 3.92
C MET A 395 4.72 -14.81 3.42
N ASN A 396 5.04 -13.57 3.00
CA ASN A 396 4.07 -12.65 2.41
C ASN A 396 3.50 -13.20 1.09
N LEU A 397 4.38 -13.58 0.16
CA LEU A 397 3.99 -14.05 -1.18
C LEU A 397 3.25 -15.40 -1.17
N LEU A 398 3.38 -16.18 -0.09
CA LEU A 398 2.71 -17.49 0.07
C LEU A 398 1.43 -17.42 0.91
N MET A 399 1.00 -16.24 1.33
CA MET A 399 -0.32 -16.06 1.94
C MET A 399 -1.41 -16.21 0.87
N SER A 400 -2.64 -16.52 1.29
CA SER A 400 -3.80 -16.54 0.40
C SER A 400 -4.18 -15.14 -0.03
N GLY A 401 -4.76 -15.01 -1.21
CA GLY A 401 -5.20 -13.73 -1.76
C GLY A 401 -4.20 -13.10 -2.72
N SER A 402 -4.38 -11.84 -3.00
CA SER A 402 -3.53 -11.03 -3.88
C SER A 402 -2.43 -10.35 -3.09
N SER A 403 -1.19 -10.82 -3.23
CA SER A 403 -0.04 -10.30 -2.48
C SER A 403 0.52 -9.02 -3.09
N PHE A 404 1.00 -8.12 -2.23
CA PHE A 404 1.64 -6.87 -2.62
C PHE A 404 3.11 -6.85 -2.25
N LEU A 405 3.96 -6.44 -3.19
CA LEU A 405 5.40 -6.31 -3.06
C LEU A 405 5.81 -4.86 -3.35
N TYR A 406 6.32 -4.16 -2.35
CA TYR A 406 6.83 -2.80 -2.53
C TYR A 406 8.17 -2.82 -3.27
N TYR A 407 8.33 -2.02 -4.32
CA TYR A 407 9.53 -2.02 -5.17
C TYR A 407 10.82 -1.91 -4.35
N GLY A 408 11.84 -2.68 -4.74
CA GLY A 408 13.12 -2.73 -4.06
C GLY A 408 13.18 -3.65 -2.84
N GLU A 409 12.07 -4.18 -2.36
CA GLU A 409 12.05 -5.20 -1.30
C GLU A 409 12.70 -6.50 -1.80
N GLU A 410 12.52 -6.87 -3.07
CA GLU A 410 13.14 -8.00 -3.74
C GLU A 410 14.67 -7.88 -3.85
N LEU A 411 15.17 -6.66 -3.86
CA LEU A 411 16.61 -6.34 -3.86
C LEU A 411 17.18 -6.25 -2.43
N GLY A 412 16.34 -6.35 -1.40
CA GLY A 412 16.75 -6.14 -0.01
C GLY A 412 17.18 -4.70 0.27
N MET A 413 16.57 -3.72 -0.40
CA MET A 413 16.83 -2.30 -0.16
C MET A 413 16.51 -1.95 1.29
N LYS A 414 17.32 -1.07 1.85
CA LYS A 414 17.11 -0.49 3.19
C LYS A 414 16.75 0.98 3.06
N GLY A 415 15.84 1.44 3.92
CA GLY A 415 15.60 2.86 4.05
C GLY A 415 16.88 3.60 4.48
N ALA A 416 17.13 4.77 3.93
CA ALA A 416 18.11 5.67 4.48
C ALA A 416 17.66 6.04 5.90
N GLY A 417 18.44 5.70 6.90
CA GLY A 417 18.13 6.08 8.28
C GLY A 417 17.93 7.59 8.38
N LYS A 418 16.87 8.00 9.06
CA LYS A 418 16.64 9.41 9.39
C LYS A 418 17.62 9.82 10.48
#